data_9a32927ef24a172aaf5619dd43effdad
#
_entry.id   9a32927ef24a172aaf5619dd43effdad
#
_cell.length_a   1.000
_cell.length_b   1.000
_cell.length_c   1.000
_cell.angle_alpha   90.00
_cell.angle_beta   90.00
_cell.angle_gamma   90.00
#
_symmetry.space_group_name_H-M   'P 1'
#
loop_
_entity.id
_entity.type
_entity.pdbx_description
1 polymer ?
#
loop_
_entity_poly.entity_id
_entity_poly.type
_entity_poly.pdbx_seq_one_letter_code
_entity_poly.pdbx_strand_id
1 'polypeptide(L)'
;DVLLCVQTGADFDDPNRMRFPCDEFYLKTEEEMSALFPDTPEAITNTLEICDKCTFQFVYGHYMFPHYLPVTGEDPMDYIRGLIEAGIKKKYGEETPEIRERVESELSVIKRLGFIEYFLIVWDYINAARNMGISVGPGRGSGAGSIVAYLIGITNIDPLKYDLYFERFLNPERVSAPDFDVDFEDSRRQEVIEYVRRKYGYDRVCKIVTFGTMAAKNAVKDVARVLKLPYSEADRVTKAIPNKMVARNAKGDEFDLKRPNILMKVFGKYHPKETDKDYGVDYSVKELVQMYEDDPEIARIVDIAIKLEDMPRQASTHACGVIIGADVLDQKMPLGRNGDDITSQYTGVELEHLGFLKMDFLGLRNLSDIKMAIEYVKENHGVEIDFDKNTYDDPKVFALLSTGNTKAIFQVESGGFQRFLRDLKPTCLEDIVAAVSLYRPGPMDSIPKFVKCKHNPELVTYAHPLLEPILKQTYGCIVYQEQVMQ
;
A
#
# COMPACT_ATOMS: atom_id res chain seq x y z
N ASP A 1 -20.60 20.28 16.13
CA ASP A 1 -19.97 21.62 16.16
C ASP A 1 -18.46 21.56 16.26
N VAL A 2 -17.87 20.75 17.16
CA VAL A 2 -16.38 20.67 17.28
C VAL A 2 -15.74 20.23 15.97
N LEU A 3 -16.27 19.21 15.28
CA LEU A 3 -15.75 18.79 13.97
C LEU A 3 -15.84 19.91 12.92
N LEU A 4 -16.92 20.71 12.94
CA LEU A 4 -17.09 21.86 12.07
C LEU A 4 -16.02 22.93 12.35
N CYS A 5 -15.72 23.18 13.64
CA CYS A 5 -14.61 24.07 14.03
C CYS A 5 -13.25 23.55 13.58
N VAL A 6 -13.02 22.22 13.64
CA VAL A 6 -11.78 21.58 13.14
C VAL A 6 -11.63 21.84 11.65
N GLN A 7 -12.70 21.71 10.85
CA GLN A 7 -12.70 21.88 9.39
C GLN A 7 -12.53 23.35 8.97
N THR A 8 -13.19 24.26 9.68
CA THR A 8 -13.16 25.71 9.35
C THR A 8 -12.00 26.47 9.98
N GLY A 9 -11.21 25.81 10.85
CA GLY A 9 -10.12 26.46 11.58
C GLY A 9 -10.60 27.39 12.70
N ALA A 10 -11.91 27.41 13.03
CA ALA A 10 -12.49 28.28 14.04
C ALA A 10 -12.32 27.75 15.46
N ASP A 11 -12.41 28.67 16.43
CA ASP A 11 -12.49 28.32 17.86
C ASP A 11 -13.93 28.06 18.27
N PHE A 12 -14.17 27.18 19.24
CA PHE A 12 -15.51 26.84 19.69
C PHE A 12 -16.28 28.02 20.26
N ASP A 13 -15.57 28.95 20.92
CA ASP A 13 -16.15 30.13 21.57
C ASP A 13 -16.33 31.32 20.63
N ASP A 14 -15.88 31.23 19.37
CA ASP A 14 -16.04 32.32 18.40
C ASP A 14 -17.56 32.53 18.10
N PRO A 15 -18.12 33.71 18.37
CA PRO A 15 -19.50 33.99 18.13
C PRO A 15 -19.86 33.96 16.63
N ASN A 16 -18.91 34.18 15.74
CA ASN A 16 -19.12 34.25 14.29
C ASN A 16 -18.85 32.92 13.58
N ARG A 17 -18.50 31.84 14.32
CA ARG A 17 -18.25 30.53 13.73
C ARG A 17 -19.50 29.93 13.10
N MET A 18 -19.35 29.06 12.12
CA MET A 18 -20.43 28.22 11.64
C MET A 18 -20.95 27.32 12.77
N ARG A 19 -22.28 27.24 12.87
CA ARG A 19 -22.98 26.41 13.88
C ARG A 19 -24.12 25.69 13.21
N PHE A 20 -24.45 24.52 13.72
CA PHE A 20 -25.76 23.92 13.47
C PHE A 20 -26.80 24.71 14.24
N PRO A 21 -27.96 25.02 13.62
CA PRO A 21 -29.01 25.85 14.26
C PRO A 21 -29.71 25.12 15.40
N CYS A 22 -29.68 23.78 15.42
CA CYS A 22 -30.33 22.94 16.44
C CYS A 22 -29.67 21.57 16.50
N ASP A 23 -30.14 20.71 17.41
CA ASP A 23 -29.61 19.35 17.61
C ASP A 23 -30.41 18.28 16.83
N GLU A 24 -31.24 18.67 15.87
CA GLU A 24 -32.16 17.81 15.13
C GLU A 24 -31.55 17.11 13.90
N PHE A 25 -30.20 17.21 13.71
CA PHE A 25 -29.48 16.62 12.56
C PHE A 25 -29.02 15.19 12.85
N TYR A 26 -29.94 14.34 13.26
CA TYR A 26 -29.70 12.90 13.43
C TYR A 26 -30.71 12.07 12.64
N LEU A 27 -30.43 10.78 12.43
CA LEU A 27 -31.37 9.88 11.79
C LEU A 27 -32.52 9.57 12.76
N LYS A 28 -33.69 10.14 12.45
CA LYS A 28 -34.90 10.02 13.25
C LYS A 28 -35.56 8.65 13.05
N THR A 29 -36.27 8.19 14.07
CA THR A 29 -37.13 7.00 13.95
C THR A 29 -38.37 7.29 13.13
N GLU A 30 -39.11 6.24 12.75
CA GLU A 30 -40.38 6.40 12.03
C GLU A 30 -41.41 7.18 12.87
N GLU A 31 -41.46 6.93 14.18
CA GLU A 31 -42.35 7.62 15.10
C GLU A 31 -42.04 9.12 15.20
N GLU A 32 -40.74 9.47 15.32
CA GLU A 32 -40.28 10.86 15.36
C GLU A 32 -40.57 11.57 14.04
N MET A 33 -40.34 10.90 12.91
CA MET A 33 -40.65 11.48 11.58
C MET A 33 -42.15 11.63 11.39
N SER A 34 -42.97 10.68 11.78
CA SER A 34 -44.42 10.74 11.69
C SER A 34 -44.99 11.89 12.55
N ALA A 35 -44.38 12.16 13.71
CA ALA A 35 -44.78 13.30 14.56
C ALA A 35 -44.46 14.65 13.94
N LEU A 36 -43.48 14.73 13.04
CA LEU A 36 -43.15 15.97 12.29
C LEU A 36 -44.09 16.22 11.11
N PHE A 37 -44.78 15.19 10.61
CA PHE A 37 -45.70 15.29 9.44
C PHE A 37 -47.08 14.71 9.75
N PRO A 38 -47.77 15.22 10.81
CA PRO A 38 -49.06 14.65 11.25
C PRO A 38 -50.16 14.83 10.19
N ASP A 39 -50.10 15.92 9.40
CA ASP A 39 -51.11 16.24 8.40
C ASP A 39 -50.83 15.62 7.02
N THR A 40 -49.68 14.94 6.86
CA THR A 40 -49.26 14.35 5.58
C THR A 40 -48.60 12.98 5.81
N PRO A 41 -49.31 11.97 6.35
CA PRO A 41 -48.77 10.65 6.62
C PRO A 41 -48.25 9.97 5.35
N GLU A 42 -48.74 10.35 4.17
CA GLU A 42 -48.26 9.85 2.90
C GLU A 42 -46.78 10.21 2.64
N ALA A 43 -46.27 11.29 3.25
CA ALA A 43 -44.86 11.65 3.15
C ALA A 43 -43.95 10.55 3.74
N ILE A 44 -44.41 9.83 4.77
CA ILE A 44 -43.71 8.71 5.41
C ILE A 44 -43.91 7.42 4.60
N THR A 45 -45.16 7.06 4.27
CA THR A 45 -45.47 5.82 3.55
C THR A 45 -44.88 5.80 2.14
N ASN A 46 -44.80 6.94 1.45
CA ASN A 46 -44.16 7.02 0.13
C ASN A 46 -42.65 6.74 0.15
N THR A 47 -41.99 6.80 1.31
CA THR A 47 -40.59 6.40 1.41
C THR A 47 -40.43 4.90 1.13
N LEU A 48 -41.39 4.07 1.54
CA LEU A 48 -41.42 2.64 1.23
C LEU A 48 -41.66 2.40 -0.27
N GLU A 49 -42.58 3.18 -0.88
CA GLU A 49 -42.80 3.10 -2.34
C GLU A 49 -41.55 3.44 -3.14
N ILE A 50 -40.77 4.43 -2.68
CA ILE A 50 -39.48 4.77 -3.31
C ILE A 50 -38.49 3.63 -3.11
N CYS A 51 -38.44 3.04 -1.91
CA CYS A 51 -37.58 1.89 -1.62
C CYS A 51 -37.89 0.71 -2.54
N ASP A 52 -39.16 0.40 -2.76
CA ASP A 52 -39.62 -0.70 -3.61
C ASP A 52 -39.28 -0.46 -5.10
N LYS A 53 -39.18 0.79 -5.51
CA LYS A 53 -38.73 1.17 -6.88
C LYS A 53 -37.23 1.03 -7.05
N CYS A 54 -36.44 0.96 -5.99
CA CYS A 54 -34.99 0.82 -6.02
C CYS A 54 -34.60 -0.66 -6.16
N THR A 55 -34.54 -1.17 -7.39
CA THR A 55 -34.24 -2.57 -7.70
C THR A 55 -32.80 -2.84 -8.09
N PHE A 56 -31.92 -1.83 -7.97
CA PHE A 56 -30.51 -1.94 -8.32
C PHE A 56 -29.80 -2.93 -7.39
N GLN A 57 -28.98 -3.81 -7.99
CA GLN A 57 -28.12 -4.72 -7.27
C GLN A 57 -26.67 -4.57 -7.72
N PHE A 58 -25.75 -4.55 -6.77
CA PHE A 58 -24.32 -4.58 -7.09
C PHE A 58 -23.93 -5.96 -7.60
N VAL A 59 -23.16 -6.00 -8.69
CA VAL A 59 -22.60 -7.24 -9.23
C VAL A 59 -21.14 -7.31 -8.80
N TYR A 60 -20.78 -8.39 -8.13
CA TYR A 60 -19.42 -8.62 -7.61
C TYR A 60 -18.77 -9.81 -8.34
N GLY A 61 -17.44 -9.89 -8.26
CA GLY A 61 -16.69 -11.05 -8.76
C GLY A 61 -16.42 -11.05 -10.27
N HIS A 62 -16.66 -9.95 -10.96
CA HIS A 62 -16.32 -9.78 -12.37
C HIS A 62 -15.36 -8.61 -12.56
N TYR A 63 -14.21 -8.87 -13.18
CA TYR A 63 -13.25 -7.82 -13.46
C TYR A 63 -13.70 -6.92 -14.61
N MET A 64 -13.57 -5.60 -14.44
CA MET A 64 -13.97 -4.56 -15.39
C MET A 64 -12.76 -3.73 -15.83
N PHE A 65 -11.78 -4.36 -16.47
CA PHE A 65 -10.65 -3.64 -17.06
C PHE A 65 -10.82 -3.53 -18.58
N PRO A 66 -10.21 -2.53 -19.23
CA PRO A 66 -10.38 -2.29 -20.65
C PRO A 66 -9.78 -3.42 -21.48
N HIS A 67 -10.35 -3.62 -22.68
CA HIS A 67 -9.75 -4.47 -23.69
C HIS A 67 -8.48 -3.82 -24.26
N TYR A 68 -7.40 -4.57 -24.28
CA TYR A 68 -6.19 -4.18 -24.96
C TYR A 68 -6.28 -4.54 -26.44
N LEU A 69 -6.22 -3.52 -27.29
CA LEU A 69 -6.19 -3.71 -28.75
C LEU A 69 -4.77 -3.47 -29.25
N PRO A 70 -4.03 -4.54 -29.68
CA PRO A 70 -2.75 -4.36 -30.31
C PRO A 70 -2.84 -3.47 -31.55
N VAL A 71 -1.85 -2.62 -31.75
CA VAL A 71 -1.80 -1.72 -32.94
C VAL A 71 -1.79 -2.53 -34.24
N THR A 72 -1.26 -3.74 -34.21
CA THR A 72 -1.22 -4.69 -35.34
C THR A 72 -2.57 -5.33 -35.66
N GLY A 73 -3.56 -5.23 -34.76
CA GLY A 73 -4.86 -5.87 -34.90
C GLY A 73 -4.87 -7.39 -34.60
N GLU A 74 -3.78 -7.90 -34.07
CA GLU A 74 -3.64 -9.31 -33.65
C GLU A 74 -4.46 -9.62 -32.40
N ASP A 75 -4.73 -10.89 -32.17
CA ASP A 75 -5.29 -11.38 -30.91
C ASP A 75 -4.32 -11.06 -29.75
N PRO A 76 -4.80 -10.58 -28.59
CA PRO A 76 -3.94 -10.28 -27.42
C PRO A 76 -3.04 -11.43 -27.00
N MET A 77 -3.51 -12.69 -27.13
CA MET A 77 -2.71 -13.87 -26.79
C MET A 77 -1.56 -14.09 -27.77
N ASP A 78 -1.79 -13.89 -29.07
CA ASP A 78 -0.74 -14.02 -30.08
C ASP A 78 0.27 -12.88 -29.94
N TYR A 79 -0.21 -11.68 -29.66
CA TYR A 79 0.64 -10.51 -29.43
C TYR A 79 1.57 -10.68 -28.22
N ILE A 80 1.07 -11.15 -27.06
CA ILE A 80 1.91 -11.38 -25.89
C ILE A 80 2.95 -12.49 -26.14
N ARG A 81 2.59 -13.54 -26.91
CA ARG A 81 3.55 -14.57 -27.33
C ARG A 81 4.69 -14.00 -28.17
N GLY A 82 4.38 -13.14 -29.13
CA GLY A 82 5.39 -12.45 -29.92
C GLY A 82 6.35 -11.60 -29.06
N LEU A 83 5.81 -10.89 -28.06
CA LEU A 83 6.63 -10.14 -27.10
C LEU A 83 7.53 -11.05 -26.26
N ILE A 84 7.03 -12.23 -25.84
CA ILE A 84 7.78 -13.22 -25.06
C ILE A 84 8.94 -13.77 -25.90
N GLU A 85 8.70 -14.17 -27.15
CA GLU A 85 9.73 -14.69 -28.04
C GLU A 85 10.85 -13.65 -28.28
N ALA A 86 10.46 -12.40 -28.53
CA ALA A 86 11.42 -11.30 -28.63
C ALA A 86 12.21 -11.11 -27.31
N GLY A 87 11.55 -11.26 -26.18
CA GLY A 87 12.14 -11.18 -24.85
C GLY A 87 13.13 -12.29 -24.55
N ILE A 88 12.82 -13.54 -24.89
CA ILE A 88 13.73 -14.69 -24.75
C ILE A 88 15.02 -14.44 -25.52
N LYS A 89 14.88 -14.07 -26.79
CA LYS A 89 16.03 -13.76 -27.64
C LYS A 89 16.88 -12.61 -27.08
N LYS A 90 16.25 -11.58 -26.53
CA LYS A 90 16.96 -10.41 -25.98
C LYS A 90 17.66 -10.72 -24.66
N LYS A 91 17.01 -11.46 -23.74
CA LYS A 91 17.46 -11.62 -22.34
C LYS A 91 18.26 -12.89 -22.09
N TYR A 92 17.91 -13.99 -22.77
CA TYR A 92 18.59 -15.28 -22.62
C TYR A 92 19.41 -15.67 -23.85
N GLY A 93 19.15 -15.07 -25.02
CA GLY A 93 19.78 -15.41 -26.28
C GLY A 93 19.14 -16.64 -26.93
N GLU A 94 19.07 -17.76 -26.22
CA GLU A 94 18.47 -19.02 -26.65
C GLU A 94 17.40 -19.50 -25.67
N GLU A 95 16.38 -20.16 -26.20
CA GLU A 95 15.33 -20.77 -25.38
C GLU A 95 15.77 -22.15 -24.88
N THR A 96 15.74 -22.35 -23.55
CA THR A 96 15.94 -23.64 -22.94
C THR A 96 14.61 -24.34 -22.63
N PRO A 97 14.60 -25.68 -22.47
CA PRO A 97 13.39 -26.39 -22.06
C PRO A 97 12.78 -25.86 -20.75
N GLU A 98 13.62 -25.45 -19.81
CA GLU A 98 13.21 -24.86 -18.53
C GLU A 98 12.47 -23.53 -18.72
N ILE A 99 13.02 -22.63 -19.54
CA ILE A 99 12.37 -21.36 -19.88
C ILE A 99 11.00 -21.59 -20.52
N ARG A 100 10.93 -22.51 -21.50
CA ARG A 100 9.71 -22.85 -22.20
C ARG A 100 8.65 -23.41 -21.25
N GLU A 101 8.99 -24.37 -20.41
CA GLU A 101 8.08 -24.98 -19.45
C GLU A 101 7.52 -23.94 -18.48
N ARG A 102 8.37 -23.07 -17.95
CA ARG A 102 7.97 -22.00 -17.05
C ARG A 102 7.06 -20.98 -17.74
N VAL A 103 7.36 -20.56 -18.97
CA VAL A 103 6.53 -19.63 -19.75
C VAL A 103 5.15 -20.21 -20.03
N GLU A 104 5.07 -21.45 -20.51
CA GLU A 104 3.77 -22.08 -20.84
C GLU A 104 2.94 -22.31 -19.56
N SER A 105 3.58 -22.69 -18.46
CA SER A 105 2.91 -22.82 -17.17
C SER A 105 2.27 -21.50 -16.74
N GLU A 106 3.06 -20.41 -16.72
CA GLU A 106 2.55 -19.08 -16.33
C GLU A 106 1.48 -18.57 -17.28
N LEU A 107 1.69 -18.65 -18.62
CA LEU A 107 0.71 -18.22 -19.61
C LEU A 107 -0.61 -18.98 -19.48
N SER A 108 -0.58 -20.27 -19.16
CA SER A 108 -1.78 -21.07 -18.94
C SER A 108 -2.62 -20.54 -17.77
N VAL A 109 -1.96 -20.16 -16.69
CA VAL A 109 -2.61 -19.58 -15.50
C VAL A 109 -3.14 -18.18 -15.80
N ILE A 110 -2.31 -17.30 -16.40
CA ILE A 110 -2.70 -15.93 -16.77
C ILE A 110 -3.93 -15.94 -17.70
N LYS A 111 -3.93 -16.82 -18.71
CA LYS A 111 -5.04 -17.00 -19.64
C LYS A 111 -6.30 -17.50 -18.93
N ARG A 112 -6.18 -18.55 -18.10
CA ARG A 112 -7.31 -19.15 -17.37
C ARG A 112 -7.99 -18.15 -16.45
N LEU A 113 -7.20 -17.25 -15.81
CA LEU A 113 -7.70 -16.21 -14.93
C LEU A 113 -8.16 -14.95 -15.69
N GLY A 114 -7.97 -14.88 -17.01
CA GLY A 114 -8.41 -13.75 -17.84
C GLY A 114 -7.53 -12.51 -17.79
N PHE A 115 -6.25 -12.61 -17.37
CA PHE A 115 -5.37 -11.46 -17.15
C PHE A 115 -4.39 -11.15 -18.29
N ILE A 116 -4.53 -11.75 -19.48
CA ILE A 116 -3.66 -11.47 -20.64
C ILE A 116 -3.67 -9.97 -20.97
N GLU A 117 -4.85 -9.39 -21.10
CA GLU A 117 -4.99 -7.96 -21.43
C GLU A 117 -4.47 -7.05 -20.31
N TYR A 118 -4.61 -7.46 -19.05
CA TYR A 118 -4.01 -6.73 -17.91
C TYR A 118 -2.48 -6.64 -18.04
N PHE A 119 -1.81 -7.76 -18.35
CA PHE A 119 -0.36 -7.75 -18.59
C PHE A 119 0.01 -6.85 -19.74
N LEU A 120 -0.76 -6.84 -20.83
CA LEU A 120 -0.52 -5.98 -21.98
C LEU A 120 -0.75 -4.49 -21.67
N ILE A 121 -1.75 -4.14 -20.85
CA ILE A 121 -1.98 -2.78 -20.41
C ILE A 121 -0.80 -2.27 -19.58
N VAL A 122 -0.32 -3.12 -18.63
CA VAL A 122 0.85 -2.77 -17.79
C VAL A 122 2.10 -2.62 -18.65
N TRP A 123 2.34 -3.56 -19.56
CA TRP A 123 3.44 -3.48 -20.52
C TRP A 123 3.38 -2.20 -21.35
N ASP A 124 2.21 -1.84 -21.83
CA ASP A 124 2.00 -0.71 -22.71
C ASP A 124 2.42 0.62 -22.10
N TYR A 125 1.93 0.94 -20.89
CA TYR A 125 2.30 2.21 -20.26
C TYR A 125 3.75 2.24 -19.78
N ILE A 126 4.33 1.08 -19.42
CA ILE A 126 5.76 0.97 -19.11
C ILE A 126 6.61 1.23 -20.37
N ASN A 127 6.23 0.58 -21.47
CA ASN A 127 6.93 0.77 -22.75
C ASN A 127 6.80 2.21 -23.27
N ALA A 128 5.61 2.81 -23.13
CA ALA A 128 5.40 4.22 -23.46
C ALA A 128 6.28 5.14 -22.61
N ALA A 129 6.39 4.90 -21.29
CA ALA A 129 7.27 5.67 -20.42
C ALA A 129 8.73 5.59 -20.88
N ARG A 130 9.23 4.37 -21.18
CA ARG A 130 10.59 4.17 -21.68
C ARG A 130 10.84 4.87 -23.02
N ASN A 131 9.88 4.82 -23.94
CA ASN A 131 9.96 5.52 -25.23
C ASN A 131 9.95 7.04 -25.07
N MET A 132 9.34 7.57 -24.03
CA MET A 132 9.41 8.99 -23.66
C MET A 132 10.71 9.34 -22.91
N GLY A 133 11.61 8.39 -22.67
CA GLY A 133 12.82 8.57 -21.87
C GLY A 133 12.55 8.81 -20.39
N ILE A 134 11.43 8.28 -19.87
CA ILE A 134 11.09 8.31 -18.46
C ILE A 134 11.68 7.07 -17.80
N SER A 135 12.41 7.25 -16.70
CA SER A 135 13.01 6.13 -15.97
C SER A 135 11.93 5.30 -15.26
N VAL A 136 12.03 3.98 -15.43
CA VAL A 136 11.13 3.00 -14.82
C VAL A 136 11.95 2.06 -13.94
N GLY A 137 11.48 1.78 -12.74
CA GLY A 137 12.12 0.87 -11.81
C GLY A 137 12.17 -0.57 -12.33
N PRO A 138 13.08 -1.41 -11.78
CA PRO A 138 13.27 -2.79 -12.24
C PRO A 138 12.11 -3.73 -11.87
N GLY A 139 11.16 -3.24 -11.12
CA GLY A 139 10.05 -4.02 -10.54
C GLY A 139 10.22 -4.26 -9.06
N ARG A 140 9.12 -4.56 -8.40
CA ARG A 140 9.07 -4.84 -6.96
C ARG A 140 7.88 -5.75 -6.62
N GLY A 141 7.81 -6.20 -5.36
CA GLY A 141 6.71 -7.04 -4.89
C GLY A 141 6.72 -8.43 -5.52
N SER A 142 5.55 -9.06 -5.53
CA SER A 142 5.37 -10.43 -6.02
C SER A 142 5.44 -10.54 -7.55
N GLY A 143 5.17 -9.47 -8.30
CA GLY A 143 5.23 -9.46 -9.77
C GLY A 143 6.61 -9.80 -10.34
N ALA A 144 7.69 -9.62 -9.56
CA ALA A 144 9.04 -10.06 -9.93
C ALA A 144 9.18 -11.59 -10.08
N GLY A 145 8.23 -12.38 -9.54
CA GLY A 145 8.21 -13.84 -9.68
C GLY A 145 7.72 -14.34 -11.04
N SER A 146 7.22 -13.47 -11.91
CA SER A 146 6.71 -13.86 -13.25
C SER A 146 7.79 -13.77 -14.32
N ILE A 147 8.08 -14.89 -14.99
CA ILE A 147 8.96 -14.91 -16.18
C ILE A 147 8.30 -14.21 -17.36
N VAL A 148 6.99 -14.29 -17.50
CA VAL A 148 6.25 -13.58 -18.54
C VAL A 148 6.43 -12.07 -18.37
N ALA A 149 6.24 -11.54 -17.15
CA ALA A 149 6.45 -10.12 -16.85
C ALA A 149 7.90 -9.68 -17.11
N TYR A 150 8.87 -10.53 -16.79
CA TYR A 150 10.28 -10.29 -17.07
C TYR A 150 10.56 -10.24 -18.57
N LEU A 151 10.10 -11.23 -19.34
CA LEU A 151 10.37 -11.33 -20.78
C LEU A 151 9.75 -10.18 -21.57
N ILE A 152 8.50 -9.82 -21.28
CA ILE A 152 7.87 -8.67 -21.97
C ILE A 152 8.37 -7.31 -21.42
N GLY A 153 9.15 -7.30 -20.35
CA GLY A 153 9.80 -6.10 -19.82
C GLY A 153 8.97 -5.28 -18.84
N ILE A 154 7.94 -5.85 -18.22
CA ILE A 154 7.26 -5.24 -17.06
C ILE A 154 8.25 -5.14 -15.91
N THR A 155 8.99 -6.23 -15.64
CA THR A 155 10.05 -6.27 -14.63
C THR A 155 11.42 -6.47 -15.30
N ASN A 156 12.48 -6.14 -14.57
CA ASN A 156 13.87 -6.38 -15.00
C ASN A 156 14.62 -7.28 -14.00
N ILE A 157 13.89 -8.11 -13.26
CA ILE A 157 14.41 -9.10 -12.31
C ILE A 157 14.15 -10.46 -12.90
N ASP A 158 15.22 -11.24 -13.12
CA ASP A 158 15.13 -12.61 -13.65
C ASP A 158 14.64 -13.57 -12.55
N PRO A 159 13.42 -14.11 -12.65
CA PRO A 159 12.87 -14.98 -11.63
C PRO A 159 13.56 -16.36 -11.55
N LEU A 160 14.18 -16.84 -12.65
CA LEU A 160 14.94 -18.09 -12.63
C LEU A 160 16.26 -17.92 -11.89
N LYS A 161 16.97 -16.80 -12.15
CA LYS A 161 18.24 -16.50 -11.46
C LYS A 161 18.11 -16.41 -9.94
N TYR A 162 16.96 -15.94 -9.44
CA TYR A 162 16.71 -15.72 -8.01
C TYR A 162 15.72 -16.71 -7.38
N ASP A 163 15.40 -17.81 -8.06
CA ASP A 163 14.47 -18.85 -7.60
C ASP A 163 13.13 -18.27 -7.08
N LEU A 164 12.53 -17.32 -7.83
CA LEU A 164 11.29 -16.68 -7.47
C LEU A 164 10.07 -17.48 -7.95
N TYR A 165 9.05 -17.60 -7.11
CA TYR A 165 7.83 -18.35 -7.40
C TYR A 165 6.72 -17.46 -7.97
N PHE A 166 6.15 -17.91 -9.11
CA PHE A 166 5.02 -17.27 -9.75
C PHE A 166 3.75 -17.33 -8.90
N GLU A 167 3.59 -18.39 -8.13
CA GLU A 167 2.44 -18.65 -7.27
C GLU A 167 2.28 -17.61 -6.14
N ARG A 168 3.33 -16.86 -5.82
CA ARG A 168 3.23 -15.69 -4.94
C ARG A 168 2.52 -14.52 -5.60
N PHE A 169 2.62 -14.40 -6.91
CA PHE A 169 2.01 -13.33 -7.68
C PHE A 169 0.59 -13.71 -8.11
N LEU A 170 0.43 -14.85 -8.74
CA LEU A 170 -0.86 -15.37 -9.18
C LEU A 170 -1.00 -16.83 -8.74
N ASN A 171 -1.93 -17.08 -7.82
CA ASN A 171 -2.28 -18.42 -7.38
C ASN A 171 -3.65 -18.79 -7.93
N PRO A 172 -3.77 -19.88 -8.72
CA PRO A 172 -5.05 -20.34 -9.28
C PRO A 172 -6.12 -20.68 -8.24
N GLU A 173 -5.69 -21.05 -7.02
CA GLU A 173 -6.59 -21.42 -5.91
C GLU A 173 -7.05 -20.20 -5.11
N ARG A 174 -6.29 -19.10 -5.17
CA ARG A 174 -6.64 -17.86 -4.52
C ARG A 174 -7.05 -16.82 -5.55
N VAL A 175 -8.34 -16.59 -5.67
CA VAL A 175 -8.91 -15.57 -6.58
C VAL A 175 -8.61 -14.18 -6.04
N SER A 176 -7.38 -13.70 -6.27
CA SER A 176 -7.00 -12.30 -6.06
C SER A 176 -6.48 -11.73 -7.37
N ALA A 177 -6.86 -10.50 -7.66
CA ALA A 177 -6.34 -9.80 -8.82
C ALA A 177 -4.82 -9.62 -8.74
N PRO A 178 -4.10 -9.66 -9.87
CA PRO A 178 -2.69 -9.30 -9.92
C PRO A 178 -2.53 -7.80 -9.62
N ASP A 179 -1.44 -7.44 -8.93
CA ASP A 179 -1.09 -6.06 -8.64
C ASP A 179 0.38 -5.82 -9.00
N PHE A 180 0.62 -5.06 -10.08
CA PHE A 180 1.94 -4.61 -10.46
C PHE A 180 2.19 -3.20 -9.92
N ASP A 181 3.02 -3.11 -8.92
CA ASP A 181 3.58 -1.85 -8.44
C ASP A 181 4.68 -1.38 -9.40
N VAL A 182 4.47 -0.27 -10.10
CA VAL A 182 5.45 0.27 -11.04
C VAL A 182 5.99 1.61 -10.56
N ASP A 183 7.31 1.66 -10.35
CA ASP A 183 8.01 2.87 -9.97
C ASP A 183 8.42 3.67 -11.22
N PHE A 184 8.01 4.94 -11.29
CA PHE A 184 8.43 5.90 -12.30
C PHE A 184 9.25 7.02 -11.68
N GLU A 185 10.10 7.68 -12.45
CA GLU A 185 10.71 8.93 -11.99
C GLU A 185 9.61 9.93 -11.59
N ASP A 186 9.72 10.47 -10.38
CA ASP A 186 8.65 11.25 -9.75
C ASP A 186 8.32 12.53 -10.52
N SER A 187 9.33 13.18 -11.08
CA SER A 187 9.22 14.44 -11.82
C SER A 187 8.37 14.32 -13.09
N ARG A 188 8.32 13.13 -13.74
CA ARG A 188 7.66 12.91 -15.02
C ARG A 188 6.55 11.87 -14.99
N ARG A 189 6.25 11.31 -13.84
CA ARG A 189 5.16 10.32 -13.65
C ARG A 189 3.82 10.78 -14.23
N GLN A 190 3.50 12.07 -14.10
CA GLN A 190 2.24 12.63 -14.58
C GLN A 190 2.10 12.52 -16.12
N GLU A 191 3.20 12.54 -16.85
CA GLU A 191 3.20 12.35 -18.31
C GLU A 191 2.75 10.95 -18.71
N VAL A 192 3.09 9.93 -17.89
CA VAL A 192 2.65 8.54 -18.13
C VAL A 192 1.15 8.40 -17.84
N ILE A 193 0.64 9.02 -16.78
CA ILE A 193 -0.80 9.03 -16.47
C ILE A 193 -1.56 9.74 -17.61
N GLU A 194 -1.01 10.81 -18.13
CA GLU A 194 -1.60 11.54 -19.25
C GLU A 194 -1.60 10.72 -20.56
N TYR A 195 -0.55 9.93 -20.80
CA TYR A 195 -0.53 8.96 -21.90
C TYR A 195 -1.69 7.96 -21.78
N VAL A 196 -1.91 7.40 -20.59
CA VAL A 196 -3.00 6.46 -20.31
C VAL A 196 -4.35 7.11 -20.55
N ARG A 197 -4.57 8.34 -20.08
CA ARG A 197 -5.80 9.11 -20.31
C ARG A 197 -6.07 9.32 -21.81
N ARG A 198 -5.05 9.67 -22.57
CA ARG A 198 -5.20 9.86 -24.03
C ARG A 198 -5.50 8.56 -24.77
N LYS A 199 -4.89 7.45 -24.31
CA LYS A 199 -5.04 6.15 -24.98
C LYS A 199 -6.36 5.49 -24.67
N TYR A 200 -6.78 5.47 -23.41
CA TYR A 200 -7.98 4.73 -22.96
C TYR A 200 -9.25 5.61 -22.88
N GLY A 201 -9.10 6.93 -22.90
CA GLY A 201 -10.18 7.91 -22.79
C GLY A 201 -10.19 8.65 -21.45
N TYR A 202 -10.39 9.97 -21.50
CA TYR A 202 -10.46 10.82 -20.29
C TYR A 202 -11.69 10.51 -19.42
N ASP A 203 -12.74 9.96 -20.01
CA ASP A 203 -13.96 9.51 -19.37
C ASP A 203 -13.89 8.10 -18.79
N ARG A 204 -12.80 7.38 -19.08
CA ARG A 204 -12.54 6.00 -18.63
C ARG A 204 -11.39 5.89 -17.65
N VAL A 205 -10.73 7.00 -17.31
CA VAL A 205 -9.57 7.02 -16.42
C VAL A 205 -9.80 8.03 -15.30
N CYS A 206 -9.76 7.56 -14.05
CA CYS A 206 -9.84 8.43 -12.89
C CYS A 206 -8.82 8.04 -11.82
N LYS A 207 -8.49 8.97 -10.92
CA LYS A 207 -7.74 8.68 -9.71
C LYS A 207 -8.66 8.10 -8.63
N ILE A 208 -8.10 7.41 -7.66
CA ILE A 208 -8.85 6.83 -6.54
C ILE A 208 -8.96 7.86 -5.42
N VAL A 209 -10.13 7.98 -4.80
CA VAL A 209 -10.32 8.76 -3.58
C VAL A 209 -9.73 8.03 -2.37
N THR A 210 -9.21 8.78 -1.43
CA THR A 210 -8.90 8.30 -0.09
C THR A 210 -9.55 9.21 0.94
N PHE A 211 -10.04 8.63 2.04
CA PHE A 211 -10.58 9.40 3.14
C PHE A 211 -9.59 9.42 4.30
N GLY A 212 -9.07 10.61 4.59
CA GLY A 212 -8.29 10.82 5.80
C GLY A 212 -9.22 10.75 7.01
N THR A 213 -8.89 9.91 7.99
CA THR A 213 -9.64 9.81 9.25
C THR A 213 -8.90 10.50 10.39
N MET A 214 -9.64 10.90 11.42
CA MET A 214 -9.06 11.48 12.63
C MET A 214 -8.39 10.40 13.46
N ALA A 215 -7.07 10.28 13.37
CA ALA A 215 -6.31 9.37 14.20
C ALA A 215 -6.28 9.86 15.68
N ALA A 216 -6.18 8.94 16.63
CA ALA A 216 -6.22 9.18 18.06
C ALA A 216 -5.46 10.44 18.54
N LYS A 217 -4.16 10.54 18.20
CA LYS A 217 -3.33 11.70 18.61
C LYS A 217 -3.77 13.00 17.94
N ASN A 218 -4.23 12.93 16.69
CA ASN A 218 -4.72 14.11 15.97
C ASN A 218 -6.07 14.55 16.52
N ALA A 219 -6.98 13.61 16.84
CA ALA A 219 -8.26 13.92 17.45
C ALA A 219 -8.07 14.72 18.76
N VAL A 220 -7.17 14.27 19.64
CA VAL A 220 -6.86 15.00 20.90
C VAL A 220 -6.32 16.39 20.62
N LYS A 221 -5.35 16.54 19.68
CA LYS A 221 -4.75 17.85 19.35
C LYS A 221 -5.76 18.79 18.71
N ASP A 222 -6.57 18.31 17.79
CA ASP A 222 -7.58 19.13 17.09
C ASP A 222 -8.67 19.61 18.06
N VAL A 223 -9.16 18.72 18.96
CA VAL A 223 -10.15 19.08 20.00
C VAL A 223 -9.56 20.10 20.98
N ALA A 224 -8.34 19.87 21.46
CA ALA A 224 -7.66 20.81 22.36
C ALA A 224 -7.49 22.19 21.72
N ARG A 225 -7.11 22.27 20.45
CA ARG A 225 -7.01 23.53 19.69
C ARG A 225 -8.36 24.25 19.63
N VAL A 226 -9.41 23.54 19.25
CA VAL A 226 -10.75 24.11 19.12
C VAL A 226 -11.30 24.63 20.45
N LEU A 227 -10.95 23.97 21.57
CA LEU A 227 -11.36 24.35 22.92
C LEU A 227 -10.35 25.32 23.59
N LYS A 228 -9.34 25.81 22.87
CA LYS A 228 -8.31 26.75 23.35
C LYS A 228 -7.46 26.26 24.51
N LEU A 229 -7.30 24.93 24.66
CA LEU A 229 -6.35 24.44 25.65
C LEU A 229 -4.91 24.68 25.21
N PRO A 230 -3.98 24.88 26.17
CA PRO A 230 -2.57 25.01 25.88
C PRO A 230 -2.04 23.80 25.11
N TYR A 231 -1.25 24.04 24.06
CA TYR A 231 -0.63 22.97 23.26
C TYR A 231 0.19 21.99 24.11
N SER A 232 0.81 22.47 25.19
CA SER A 232 1.59 21.66 26.12
C SER A 232 0.77 20.53 26.76
N GLU A 233 -0.50 20.79 27.11
CA GLU A 233 -1.38 19.79 27.72
C GLU A 233 -1.79 18.73 26.69
N ALA A 234 -2.20 19.15 25.51
CA ALA A 234 -2.49 18.23 24.42
C ALA A 234 -1.26 17.37 24.03
N ASP A 235 -0.07 17.96 24.05
CA ASP A 235 1.18 17.28 23.73
C ASP A 235 1.57 16.27 24.82
N ARG A 236 1.33 16.59 26.11
CA ARG A 236 1.50 15.68 27.25
C ARG A 236 0.65 14.43 27.08
N VAL A 237 -0.64 14.58 26.83
CA VAL A 237 -1.56 13.47 26.58
C VAL A 237 -1.15 12.65 25.37
N THR A 238 -0.85 13.30 24.24
CA THR A 238 -0.53 12.59 23.00
C THR A 238 0.81 11.88 23.02
N LYS A 239 1.78 12.33 23.82
CA LYS A 239 3.05 11.64 24.05
C LYS A 239 2.87 10.36 24.87
N ALA A 240 1.96 10.37 25.84
CA ALA A 240 1.64 9.20 26.65
C ALA A 240 0.89 8.12 25.86
N ILE A 241 0.20 8.46 24.74
CA ILE A 241 -0.44 7.47 23.86
C ILE A 241 0.63 6.66 23.14
N PRO A 242 0.74 5.34 23.38
CA PRO A 242 1.76 4.50 22.76
C PRO A 242 1.54 4.36 21.25
N ASN A 243 2.62 4.35 20.48
CA ASN A 243 2.56 4.06 19.04
C ASN A 243 2.40 2.57 18.76
N LYS A 244 2.90 1.72 19.67
CA LYS A 244 2.77 0.27 19.68
C LYS A 244 2.61 -0.18 21.12
N MET A 245 1.70 -1.09 21.36
CA MET A 245 1.48 -1.71 22.65
C MET A 245 0.95 -3.11 22.42
N VAL A 246 1.44 -4.06 23.18
CA VAL A 246 0.94 -5.43 23.25
C VAL A 246 0.30 -5.60 24.62
N ALA A 247 -0.97 -5.98 24.65
CA ALA A 247 -1.71 -6.30 25.86
C ALA A 247 -1.98 -7.80 25.90
N ARG A 248 -2.25 -8.36 27.09
CA ARG A 248 -2.51 -9.79 27.27
C ARG A 248 -3.86 -10.00 27.93
N ASN A 249 -4.56 -11.05 27.51
CA ASN A 249 -5.76 -11.50 28.19
C ASN A 249 -5.40 -12.38 29.41
N ALA A 250 -6.41 -12.80 30.16
CA ALA A 250 -6.21 -13.66 31.33
C ALA A 250 -5.61 -15.04 31.02
N LYS A 251 -5.65 -15.48 29.73
CA LYS A 251 -5.07 -16.75 29.26
C LYS A 251 -3.61 -16.58 28.82
N GLY A 252 -3.09 -15.34 28.77
CA GLY A 252 -1.73 -15.03 28.34
C GLY A 252 -1.59 -14.77 26.85
N ASP A 253 -2.67 -14.77 26.07
CA ASP A 253 -2.64 -14.47 24.66
C ASP A 253 -2.31 -12.99 24.43
N GLU A 254 -1.49 -12.70 23.42
CA GLU A 254 -1.03 -11.35 23.10
C GLU A 254 -1.88 -10.68 22.02
N PHE A 255 -2.22 -9.42 22.25
CA PHE A 255 -3.04 -8.59 21.37
C PHE A 255 -2.38 -7.24 21.17
N ASP A 256 -2.15 -6.88 19.90
CA ASP A 256 -1.64 -5.56 19.52
C ASP A 256 -2.72 -4.48 19.70
N LEU A 257 -2.30 -3.32 20.19
CA LEU A 257 -3.13 -2.11 20.14
C LEU A 257 -3.30 -1.65 18.69
N LYS A 258 -4.48 -1.86 18.13
CA LYS A 258 -4.85 -1.51 16.75
C LYS A 258 -6.15 -0.72 16.70
N ARG A 259 -6.32 0.07 15.64
CA ARG A 259 -7.62 0.68 15.32
C ARG A 259 -8.70 -0.38 15.11
N PRO A 260 -9.97 -0.04 15.30
CA PRO A 260 -10.50 1.24 15.80
C PRO A 260 -10.39 1.42 17.31
N ASN A 261 -10.84 2.60 17.78
CA ASN A 261 -11.07 2.91 19.21
C ASN A 261 -9.79 2.94 20.08
N ILE A 262 -8.67 3.45 19.57
CA ILE A 262 -7.41 3.52 20.32
C ILE A 262 -7.59 4.35 21.60
N LEU A 263 -8.26 5.51 21.54
CA LEU A 263 -8.50 6.35 22.72
C LEU A 263 -9.34 5.63 23.77
N MET A 264 -10.44 4.98 23.38
CA MET A 264 -11.24 4.18 24.33
C MET A 264 -10.40 3.10 25.00
N LYS A 265 -9.53 2.42 24.25
CA LYS A 265 -8.65 1.35 24.73
C LYS A 265 -7.64 1.90 25.75
N VAL A 266 -6.87 2.92 25.38
CA VAL A 266 -5.78 3.42 26.26
C VAL A 266 -6.28 4.18 27.49
N PHE A 267 -7.51 4.71 27.45
CA PHE A 267 -8.15 5.36 28.59
C PHE A 267 -9.03 4.40 29.43
N GLY A 268 -8.99 3.09 29.16
CA GLY A 268 -9.71 2.07 29.94
C GLY A 268 -11.24 2.12 29.77
N LYS A 269 -11.73 2.73 28.68
CA LYS A 269 -13.17 2.88 28.37
C LYS A 269 -13.67 1.89 27.32
N TYR A 270 -12.82 1.00 26.85
CA TYR A 270 -13.13 -0.01 25.86
C TYR A 270 -13.68 -1.27 26.52
N HIS A 271 -14.89 -1.64 26.16
CA HIS A 271 -15.57 -2.83 26.66
C HIS A 271 -15.97 -3.74 25.48
N PRO A 272 -15.07 -4.66 25.06
CA PRO A 272 -15.35 -5.58 23.97
C PRO A 272 -16.47 -6.56 24.35
N LYS A 273 -17.26 -6.99 23.38
CA LYS A 273 -18.28 -8.03 23.57
C LYS A 273 -17.60 -9.40 23.74
N GLU A 274 -18.27 -10.34 24.37
CA GLU A 274 -17.77 -11.71 24.55
C GLU A 274 -17.41 -12.43 23.25
N THR A 275 -18.02 -12.00 22.15
CA THR A 275 -17.75 -12.52 20.80
C THR A 275 -16.50 -11.92 20.14
N ASP A 276 -15.94 -10.84 20.71
CA ASP A 276 -14.80 -10.15 20.13
C ASP A 276 -13.50 -10.90 20.44
N LYS A 277 -12.57 -10.89 19.51
CA LYS A 277 -11.28 -11.62 19.64
C LYS A 277 -10.45 -11.14 20.83
N ASP A 278 -10.57 -9.87 21.18
CA ASP A 278 -9.85 -9.21 22.27
C ASP A 278 -10.68 -9.07 23.56
N TYR A 279 -11.71 -9.93 23.72
CA TYR A 279 -12.48 -9.98 24.96
C TYR A 279 -11.59 -10.26 26.17
N GLY A 280 -11.74 -9.46 27.22
CA GLY A 280 -10.96 -9.56 28.45
C GLY A 280 -9.52 -9.06 28.37
N VAL A 281 -9.17 -8.34 27.29
CA VAL A 281 -7.86 -7.68 27.15
C VAL A 281 -7.93 -6.26 27.71
N ASP A 282 -7.00 -5.94 28.61
CA ASP A 282 -6.84 -4.58 29.13
C ASP A 282 -5.73 -3.84 28.40
N TYR A 283 -6.12 -2.82 27.61
CA TYR A 283 -5.21 -1.91 26.91
C TYR A 283 -4.95 -0.61 27.67
N SER A 284 -5.45 -0.45 28.89
CA SER A 284 -5.36 0.81 29.61
C SER A 284 -3.89 1.21 29.91
N VAL A 285 -3.62 2.50 29.75
CA VAL A 285 -2.34 3.11 30.10
C VAL A 285 -2.56 3.90 31.41
N LYS A 286 -2.00 3.42 32.51
CA LYS A 286 -2.22 4.00 33.85
C LYS A 286 -2.03 5.50 33.92
N GLU A 287 -0.98 6.02 33.28
CA GLU A 287 -0.71 7.45 33.21
C GLU A 287 -1.83 8.24 32.52
N LEU A 288 -2.40 7.70 31.42
CA LEU A 288 -3.51 8.34 30.69
C LEU A 288 -4.81 8.29 31.51
N VAL A 289 -5.09 7.17 32.16
CA VAL A 289 -6.26 7.03 33.05
C VAL A 289 -6.16 8.04 34.20
N GLN A 290 -4.98 8.16 34.82
CA GLN A 290 -4.74 9.13 35.90
C GLN A 290 -4.93 10.57 35.43
N MET A 291 -4.37 10.94 34.25
CA MET A 291 -4.57 12.29 33.67
C MET A 291 -6.05 12.60 33.43
N TYR A 292 -6.82 11.61 33.00
CA TYR A 292 -8.26 11.74 32.77
C TYR A 292 -9.04 11.94 34.07
N GLU A 293 -8.68 11.23 35.15
CA GLU A 293 -9.33 11.31 36.47
C GLU A 293 -8.99 12.60 37.21
N ASP A 294 -7.74 13.07 37.10
CA ASP A 294 -7.24 14.21 37.87
C ASP A 294 -7.60 15.57 37.24
N ASP A 295 -7.85 15.63 35.93
CA ASP A 295 -8.05 16.90 35.21
C ASP A 295 -9.35 16.89 34.40
N PRO A 296 -10.39 17.64 34.83
CA PRO A 296 -11.67 17.75 34.13
C PRO A 296 -11.58 18.31 32.70
N GLU A 297 -10.57 19.17 32.42
CA GLU A 297 -10.38 19.70 31.07
C GLU A 297 -9.82 18.65 30.13
N ILE A 298 -8.85 17.86 30.61
CA ILE A 298 -8.35 16.69 29.87
C ILE A 298 -9.49 15.68 29.66
N ALA A 299 -10.29 15.40 30.69
CA ALA A 299 -11.44 14.51 30.57
C ALA A 299 -12.40 14.97 29.47
N ARG A 300 -12.74 16.26 29.45
CA ARG A 300 -13.61 16.86 28.42
C ARG A 300 -13.04 16.70 27.00
N ILE A 301 -11.73 16.94 26.82
CA ILE A 301 -11.08 16.78 25.51
C ILE A 301 -11.13 15.33 25.08
N VAL A 302 -10.77 14.41 25.97
CA VAL A 302 -10.73 12.98 25.68
C VAL A 302 -12.10 12.44 25.32
N ASP A 303 -13.15 12.82 26.04
CA ASP A 303 -14.53 12.39 25.78
C ASP A 303 -15.02 12.86 24.38
N ILE A 304 -14.65 14.06 23.98
CA ILE A 304 -14.97 14.57 22.63
C ILE A 304 -14.07 13.87 21.59
N ALA A 305 -12.79 13.72 21.86
CA ALA A 305 -11.86 13.09 20.95
C ALA A 305 -12.19 11.62 20.67
N ILE A 306 -12.66 10.87 21.68
CA ILE A 306 -13.17 9.49 21.53
C ILE A 306 -14.32 9.44 20.52
N LYS A 307 -15.24 10.41 20.55
CA LYS A 307 -16.37 10.47 19.62
C LYS A 307 -15.95 10.87 18.19
N LEU A 308 -14.84 11.56 18.05
CA LEU A 308 -14.30 12.02 16.75
C LEU A 308 -13.24 11.07 16.18
N GLU A 309 -12.68 10.18 17.01
CA GLU A 309 -11.70 9.20 16.53
C GLU A 309 -12.30 8.35 15.42
N ASP A 310 -11.49 8.09 14.40
CA ASP A 310 -11.81 7.33 13.20
C ASP A 310 -12.89 7.94 12.28
N MET A 311 -13.50 9.08 12.65
CA MET A 311 -14.41 9.78 11.73
C MET A 311 -13.67 10.33 10.50
N PRO A 312 -14.28 10.32 9.31
CA PRO A 312 -13.71 10.96 8.12
C PRO A 312 -13.48 12.46 8.37
N ARG A 313 -12.29 12.93 8.02
CA ARG A 313 -11.89 14.33 8.15
C ARG A 313 -11.94 15.06 6.82
N GLN A 314 -11.35 14.45 5.78
CA GLN A 314 -11.25 15.02 4.45
C GLN A 314 -11.13 13.93 3.39
N ALA A 315 -11.65 14.23 2.20
CA ALA A 315 -11.34 13.47 1.01
C ALA A 315 -10.00 13.93 0.44
N SER A 316 -9.19 12.99 0.00
CA SER A 316 -7.90 13.19 -0.65
C SER A 316 -7.82 12.32 -1.90
N THR A 317 -6.82 12.55 -2.72
CA THR A 317 -6.53 11.69 -3.87
C THR A 317 -5.47 10.66 -3.47
N HIS A 318 -5.66 9.41 -3.85
CA HIS A 318 -4.65 8.36 -3.67
C HIS A 318 -3.35 8.75 -4.38
N ALA A 319 -2.21 8.50 -3.71
CA ALA A 319 -0.92 8.98 -4.19
C ALA A 319 -0.51 8.41 -5.56
N CYS A 320 -0.92 7.17 -5.87
CA CYS A 320 -0.45 6.42 -7.05
C CYS A 320 -1.55 5.67 -7.80
N GLY A 321 -2.67 5.32 -7.15
CA GLY A 321 -3.70 4.47 -7.75
C GLY A 321 -4.54 5.19 -8.80
N VAL A 322 -4.66 4.56 -9.96
CA VAL A 322 -5.48 5.00 -11.09
C VAL A 322 -6.36 3.84 -11.53
N ILE A 323 -7.61 4.11 -11.81
CA ILE A 323 -8.56 3.17 -12.42
C ILE A 323 -8.63 3.42 -13.92
N ILE A 324 -8.58 2.33 -14.69
CA ILE A 324 -8.82 2.31 -16.13
C ILE A 324 -10.02 1.41 -16.37
N GLY A 325 -11.16 1.99 -16.78
CA GLY A 325 -12.40 1.25 -17.02
C GLY A 325 -12.54 0.74 -18.46
N ALA A 326 -13.24 -0.36 -18.62
CA ALA A 326 -13.69 -0.85 -19.94
C ALA A 326 -14.70 0.11 -20.59
N ASP A 327 -15.61 0.63 -19.76
CA ASP A 327 -16.67 1.55 -20.14
C ASP A 327 -16.44 2.94 -19.56
N VAL A 328 -17.30 3.88 -19.93
CA VAL A 328 -17.33 5.24 -19.34
C VAL A 328 -17.62 5.11 -17.84
N LEU A 329 -16.75 5.67 -17.00
CA LEU A 329 -16.73 5.40 -15.56
C LEU A 329 -17.95 5.94 -14.81
N ASP A 330 -18.55 7.08 -15.24
CA ASP A 330 -19.72 7.67 -14.60
C ASP A 330 -20.99 6.80 -14.74
N GLN A 331 -20.99 5.84 -15.69
CA GLN A 331 -22.04 4.84 -15.83
C GLN A 331 -21.88 3.63 -14.92
N LYS A 332 -20.70 3.47 -14.30
CA LYS A 332 -20.35 2.33 -13.48
C LYS A 332 -20.14 2.66 -12.01
N MET A 333 -19.72 3.88 -11.71
CA MET A 333 -19.49 4.37 -10.35
C MET A 333 -19.66 5.87 -10.24
N PRO A 334 -20.01 6.40 -9.06
CA PRO A 334 -20.06 7.84 -8.83
C PRO A 334 -18.63 8.41 -8.88
N LEU A 335 -18.51 9.54 -9.59
CA LEU A 335 -17.27 10.30 -9.69
C LEU A 335 -17.37 11.60 -8.88
N GLY A 336 -16.24 12.05 -8.39
CA GLY A 336 -16.07 13.32 -7.68
C GLY A 336 -14.93 14.13 -8.29
N ARG A 337 -14.69 15.30 -7.71
CA ARG A 337 -13.60 16.18 -8.08
C ARG A 337 -12.79 16.56 -6.84
N ASN A 338 -11.47 16.47 -6.94
CA ASN A 338 -10.56 16.95 -5.91
C ASN A 338 -9.50 17.84 -6.58
N GLY A 339 -9.66 19.17 -6.46
CA GLY A 339 -8.92 20.14 -7.27
C GLY A 339 -9.26 19.94 -8.75
N ASP A 340 -8.24 19.75 -9.58
CA ASP A 340 -8.40 19.50 -11.03
C ASP A 340 -8.54 18.02 -11.38
N ASP A 341 -8.37 17.11 -10.41
CA ASP A 341 -8.45 15.68 -10.63
C ASP A 341 -9.88 15.16 -10.54
N ILE A 342 -10.26 14.33 -11.51
CA ILE A 342 -11.44 13.47 -11.41
C ILE A 342 -11.06 12.25 -10.56
N THR A 343 -11.86 11.99 -9.52
CA THR A 343 -11.66 10.89 -8.59
C THR A 343 -12.90 10.01 -8.51
N SER A 344 -12.72 8.72 -8.19
CA SER A 344 -13.82 7.89 -7.74
C SER A 344 -14.40 8.45 -6.43
N GLN A 345 -15.65 8.10 -6.10
CA GLN A 345 -16.21 8.31 -4.76
C GLN A 345 -16.14 7.05 -3.89
N TYR A 346 -15.72 5.93 -4.44
CA TYR A 346 -15.39 4.70 -3.72
C TYR A 346 -13.89 4.61 -3.48
N THR A 347 -13.49 4.04 -2.34
CA THR A 347 -12.08 3.78 -2.03
C THR A 347 -11.56 2.58 -2.83
N GLY A 348 -10.24 2.34 -2.77
CA GLY A 348 -9.64 1.23 -3.52
C GLY A 348 -10.25 -0.14 -3.20
N VAL A 349 -10.65 -0.36 -1.94
CA VAL A 349 -11.23 -1.64 -1.49
C VAL A 349 -12.61 -1.87 -2.10
N GLU A 350 -13.48 -0.86 -2.08
CA GLU A 350 -14.81 -0.97 -2.69
C GLU A 350 -14.72 -1.12 -4.21
N LEU A 351 -13.77 -0.43 -4.85
CA LEU A 351 -13.54 -0.53 -6.29
C LEU A 351 -13.07 -1.94 -6.68
N GLU A 352 -12.18 -2.54 -5.87
CA GLU A 352 -11.74 -3.92 -6.09
C GLU A 352 -12.90 -4.91 -5.96
N HIS A 353 -13.77 -4.75 -4.96
CA HIS A 353 -14.98 -5.56 -4.82
C HIS A 353 -15.93 -5.43 -6.02
N LEU A 354 -16.03 -4.24 -6.61
CA LEU A 354 -16.80 -3.98 -7.82
C LEU A 354 -16.11 -4.47 -9.10
N GLY A 355 -14.90 -5.02 -9.00
CA GLY A 355 -14.16 -5.60 -10.12
C GLY A 355 -13.27 -4.62 -10.88
N PHE A 356 -13.09 -3.39 -10.42
CA PHE A 356 -12.10 -2.48 -10.99
C PHE A 356 -10.70 -2.85 -10.52
N LEU A 357 -9.75 -2.88 -11.45
CA LEU A 357 -8.35 -3.08 -11.12
C LEU A 357 -7.64 -1.74 -10.95
N LYS A 358 -6.97 -1.62 -9.83
CA LYS A 358 -6.09 -0.50 -9.54
C LYS A 358 -4.77 -0.67 -10.31
N MET A 359 -4.34 0.37 -11.00
CA MET A 359 -3.02 0.47 -11.62
C MET A 359 -2.16 1.44 -10.80
N ASP A 360 -1.05 0.95 -10.25
CA ASP A 360 -0.20 1.78 -9.39
C ASP A 360 0.94 2.44 -10.16
N PHE A 361 0.84 3.77 -10.27
CA PHE A 361 1.89 4.64 -10.82
C PHE A 361 2.65 5.29 -9.67
N LEU A 362 3.67 4.60 -9.16
CA LEU A 362 4.44 5.10 -8.03
C LEU A 362 5.48 6.12 -8.50
N GLY A 363 5.64 7.23 -7.78
CA GLY A 363 6.72 8.19 -8.02
C GLY A 363 7.90 7.89 -7.10
N LEU A 364 9.07 7.59 -7.67
CA LEU A 364 10.28 7.33 -6.92
C LEU A 364 11.36 8.36 -7.27
N ARG A 365 11.63 9.27 -6.32
CA ARG A 365 12.63 10.34 -6.49
C ARG A 365 14.02 9.80 -6.82
N ASN A 366 14.39 8.67 -6.23
CA ASN A 366 15.69 8.04 -6.49
C ASN A 366 15.91 7.66 -7.96
N LEU A 367 14.85 7.39 -8.73
CA LEU A 367 14.98 7.19 -10.18
C LEU A 367 15.39 8.48 -10.91
N SER A 368 14.84 9.63 -10.48
CA SER A 368 15.26 10.94 -10.99
C SER A 368 16.71 11.23 -10.64
N ASP A 369 17.12 10.95 -9.39
CA ASP A 369 18.51 11.17 -8.93
C ASP A 369 19.50 10.26 -9.68
N ILE A 370 19.15 8.98 -9.91
CA ILE A 370 19.97 8.02 -10.68
C ILE A 370 20.10 8.49 -12.14
N LYS A 371 19.01 8.92 -12.76
CA LYS A 371 19.03 9.42 -14.15
C LYS A 371 19.95 10.61 -14.28
N MET A 372 19.82 11.60 -13.41
CA MET A 372 20.73 12.77 -13.41
C MET A 372 22.19 12.36 -13.21
N ALA A 373 22.47 11.40 -12.33
CA ALA A 373 23.83 10.89 -12.12
C ALA A 373 24.39 10.23 -13.39
N ILE A 374 23.59 9.43 -14.10
CA ILE A 374 23.98 8.81 -15.38
C ILE A 374 24.28 9.88 -16.44
N GLU A 375 23.41 10.89 -16.56
CA GLU A 375 23.59 12.00 -17.48
C GLU A 375 24.88 12.76 -17.19
N TYR A 376 25.18 13.10 -15.94
CA TYR A 376 26.44 13.74 -15.55
C TYR A 376 27.67 12.88 -15.80
N VAL A 377 27.60 11.56 -15.59
CA VAL A 377 28.71 10.65 -15.91
C VAL A 377 28.94 10.62 -17.40
N LYS A 378 27.89 10.56 -18.21
CA LYS A 378 28.00 10.61 -19.69
C LYS A 378 28.59 11.93 -20.17
N GLU A 379 28.12 13.08 -19.67
CA GLU A 379 28.60 14.40 -20.05
C GLU A 379 30.07 14.65 -19.66
N ASN A 380 30.45 14.28 -18.43
CA ASN A 380 31.77 14.59 -17.90
C ASN A 380 32.85 13.55 -18.26
N HIS A 381 32.47 12.29 -18.50
CA HIS A 381 33.39 11.18 -18.67
C HIS A 381 33.19 10.40 -19.99
N GLY A 382 32.11 10.68 -20.73
CA GLY A 382 31.76 9.95 -21.98
C GLY A 382 31.39 8.49 -21.74
N VAL A 383 31.10 8.09 -20.50
CA VAL A 383 30.77 6.71 -20.11
C VAL A 383 29.27 6.53 -20.12
N GLU A 384 28.77 5.51 -20.79
CA GLU A 384 27.39 5.07 -20.72
C GLU A 384 27.25 3.96 -19.65
N ILE A 385 26.39 4.18 -18.66
CA ILE A 385 26.09 3.20 -17.63
C ILE A 385 24.87 2.40 -18.08
N ASP A 386 25.06 1.08 -18.21
CA ASP A 386 24.01 0.13 -18.54
C ASP A 386 23.81 -0.83 -17.35
N PHE A 387 22.69 -0.69 -16.66
CA PHE A 387 22.39 -1.51 -15.48
C PHE A 387 22.10 -2.98 -15.81
N ASP A 388 21.69 -3.29 -17.05
CA ASP A 388 21.46 -4.67 -17.48
C ASP A 388 22.77 -5.46 -17.61
N LYS A 389 23.89 -4.76 -17.77
CA LYS A 389 25.24 -5.36 -17.86
C LYS A 389 26.03 -5.30 -16.56
N ASN A 390 25.47 -4.68 -15.51
CA ASN A 390 26.17 -4.53 -14.25
C ASN A 390 26.10 -5.85 -13.44
N THR A 391 27.25 -6.29 -12.95
CA THR A 391 27.35 -7.51 -12.12
C THR A 391 26.98 -7.28 -10.66
N TYR A 392 26.92 -6.01 -10.21
CA TYR A 392 26.63 -5.62 -8.82
C TYR A 392 27.57 -6.23 -7.78
N ASP A 393 28.84 -6.45 -8.13
CA ASP A 393 29.83 -7.14 -7.31
C ASP A 393 31.04 -6.27 -6.93
N ASP A 394 30.99 -4.95 -7.14
CA ASP A 394 32.09 -4.03 -6.82
C ASP A 394 32.39 -4.03 -5.30
N PRO A 395 33.59 -4.48 -4.87
CA PRO A 395 33.94 -4.54 -3.45
C PRO A 395 34.04 -3.17 -2.79
N LYS A 396 34.26 -2.08 -3.55
CA LYS A 396 34.29 -0.72 -3.02
C LYS A 396 32.89 -0.28 -2.55
N VAL A 397 31.83 -0.72 -3.26
CA VAL A 397 30.45 -0.45 -2.88
C VAL A 397 30.13 -1.15 -1.55
N PHE A 398 30.49 -2.44 -1.38
CA PHE A 398 30.28 -3.15 -0.15
C PHE A 398 31.12 -2.60 1.01
N ALA A 399 32.35 -2.17 0.74
CA ALA A 399 33.16 -1.47 1.73
C ALA A 399 32.50 -0.18 2.21
N LEU A 400 31.95 0.65 1.28
CA LEU A 400 31.20 1.85 1.64
C LEU A 400 29.95 1.51 2.49
N LEU A 401 29.14 0.53 2.05
CA LEU A 401 27.95 0.10 2.80
C LEU A 401 28.31 -0.40 4.21
N SER A 402 29.43 -1.10 4.35
CA SER A 402 29.94 -1.60 5.64
C SER A 402 30.34 -0.50 6.62
N THR A 403 30.62 0.72 6.14
CA THR A 403 30.86 1.89 7.03
C THR A 403 29.57 2.40 7.67
N GLY A 404 28.40 2.06 7.11
CA GLY A 404 27.12 2.62 7.47
C GLY A 404 26.92 4.07 7.03
N ASN A 405 27.81 4.62 6.21
CA ASN A 405 27.67 5.97 5.67
C ASN A 405 26.77 5.96 4.43
N THR A 406 25.48 5.69 4.64
CA THR A 406 24.47 5.45 3.61
C THR A 406 23.39 6.54 3.57
N LYS A 407 23.73 7.77 3.93
CA LYS A 407 22.84 8.92 3.76
C LYS A 407 22.43 9.05 2.29
N ALA A 408 21.15 9.29 2.04
CA ALA A 408 20.54 9.41 0.72
C ALA A 408 20.63 8.14 -0.17
N ILE A 409 21.05 7.00 0.38
CA ILE A 409 20.93 5.72 -0.31
C ILE A 409 19.58 5.09 0.07
N PHE A 410 18.72 4.93 -0.94
CA PHE A 410 17.34 4.47 -0.74
C PHE A 410 17.23 3.22 0.13
N GLN A 411 16.27 3.21 1.05
CA GLN A 411 15.95 2.16 2.02
C GLN A 411 17.01 1.88 3.11
N VAL A 412 18.26 2.28 2.95
CA VAL A 412 19.34 1.93 3.87
C VAL A 412 19.86 3.13 4.67
N GLU A 413 19.18 4.28 4.62
CA GLU A 413 19.61 5.57 5.18
C GLU A 413 19.21 5.80 6.63
N SER A 414 18.31 5.01 7.22
CA SER A 414 17.90 5.20 8.61
C SER A 414 19.03 4.87 9.59
N GLY A 415 19.14 5.62 10.69
CA GLY A 415 20.22 5.40 11.69
C GLY A 415 20.25 3.98 12.27
N GLY A 416 19.10 3.29 12.35
CA GLY A 416 19.03 1.89 12.74
C GLY A 416 19.60 0.97 11.69
N PHE A 417 19.24 1.20 10.41
CA PHE A 417 19.77 0.39 9.29
C PHE A 417 21.28 0.63 9.11
N GLN A 418 21.76 1.86 9.26
CA GLN A 418 23.19 2.18 9.21
C GLN A 418 23.99 1.43 10.27
N ARG A 419 23.46 1.28 11.49
CA ARG A 419 24.06 0.43 12.54
C ARG A 419 24.09 -1.05 12.12
N PHE A 420 22.96 -1.54 11.60
CA PHE A 420 22.87 -2.90 11.13
C PHE A 420 23.89 -3.20 10.02
N LEU A 421 24.09 -2.31 9.04
CA LEU A 421 25.10 -2.49 7.99
C LEU A 421 26.53 -2.54 8.53
N ARG A 422 26.86 -1.76 9.57
CA ARG A 422 28.17 -1.83 10.24
C ARG A 422 28.42 -3.18 10.92
N ASP A 423 27.37 -3.76 11.50
CA ASP A 423 27.45 -5.06 12.16
C ASP A 423 27.48 -6.19 11.13
N LEU A 424 26.67 -6.08 10.06
CA LEU A 424 26.55 -7.06 8.99
C LEU A 424 27.81 -7.16 8.12
N LYS A 425 28.44 -6.02 7.81
CA LYS A 425 29.57 -5.92 6.87
C LYS A 425 29.30 -6.67 5.56
N PRO A 426 28.35 -6.20 4.75
CA PRO A 426 27.95 -6.89 3.53
C PRO A 426 29.13 -7.06 2.58
N THR A 427 29.18 -8.21 1.88
CA THR A 427 30.24 -8.58 0.95
C THR A 427 29.72 -8.92 -0.45
N CYS A 428 28.42 -9.11 -0.59
CA CYS A 428 27.73 -9.42 -1.85
C CYS A 428 26.32 -8.79 -1.87
N LEU A 429 25.68 -8.83 -3.03
CA LEU A 429 24.33 -8.30 -3.21
C LEU A 429 23.30 -9.04 -2.34
N GLU A 430 23.45 -10.35 -2.21
CA GLU A 430 22.57 -11.21 -1.41
C GLU A 430 22.53 -10.79 0.05
N ASP A 431 23.64 -10.32 0.61
CA ASP A 431 23.69 -9.76 1.96
C ASP A 431 22.79 -8.52 2.09
N ILE A 432 22.75 -7.66 1.07
CA ILE A 432 21.90 -6.46 1.05
C ILE A 432 20.44 -6.84 0.89
N VAL A 433 20.13 -7.81 0.02
CA VAL A 433 18.77 -8.35 -0.16
C VAL A 433 18.25 -8.92 1.16
N ALA A 434 19.07 -9.72 1.85
CA ALA A 434 18.74 -10.25 3.17
C ALA A 434 18.56 -9.14 4.21
N ALA A 435 19.46 -8.14 4.23
CA ALA A 435 19.38 -7.02 5.15
C ALA A 435 18.08 -6.22 5.02
N VAL A 436 17.68 -5.88 3.78
CA VAL A 436 16.41 -5.17 3.52
C VAL A 436 15.20 -6.02 3.92
N SER A 437 15.29 -7.33 3.76
CA SER A 437 14.22 -8.26 4.12
C SER A 437 14.09 -8.44 5.63
N LEU A 438 15.21 -8.51 6.36
CA LEU A 438 15.26 -8.67 7.82
C LEU A 438 14.90 -7.37 8.57
N TYR A 439 15.23 -6.20 8.02
CA TYR A 439 14.98 -4.92 8.69
C TYR A 439 13.52 -4.47 8.54
N ARG A 440 12.61 -5.33 9.00
CA ARG A 440 11.16 -5.09 9.03
C ARG A 440 10.58 -5.54 10.37
N PRO A 441 9.47 -4.96 10.84
CA PRO A 441 8.79 -5.47 12.02
C PRO A 441 8.46 -6.97 11.87
N GLY A 442 8.85 -7.79 12.86
CA GLY A 442 8.73 -9.24 12.84
C GLY A 442 10.10 -9.92 12.58
N PRO A 443 10.65 -9.93 11.36
CA PRO A 443 11.93 -10.57 11.07
C PRO A 443 13.15 -9.94 11.77
N MET A 444 13.02 -8.71 12.26
CA MET A 444 14.10 -7.94 12.88
C MET A 444 14.74 -8.66 14.08
N ASP A 445 13.99 -9.49 14.80
CA ASP A 445 14.48 -10.27 15.93
C ASP A 445 15.51 -11.35 15.52
N SER A 446 15.53 -11.73 14.24
CA SER A 446 16.50 -12.66 13.67
C SER A 446 17.84 -12.02 13.29
N ILE A 447 17.94 -10.69 13.25
CA ILE A 447 19.15 -9.96 12.85
C ILE A 447 20.39 -10.37 13.67
N PRO A 448 20.35 -10.46 15.03
CA PRO A 448 21.52 -10.83 15.79
C PRO A 448 22.06 -12.23 15.45
N LYS A 449 21.14 -13.20 15.23
CA LYS A 449 21.49 -14.55 14.81
C LYS A 449 22.12 -14.56 13.42
N PHE A 450 21.50 -13.85 12.46
CA PHE A 450 21.96 -13.75 11.07
C PHE A 450 23.37 -13.18 10.99
N VAL A 451 23.63 -12.05 11.65
CA VAL A 451 24.95 -11.40 11.71
C VAL A 451 25.99 -12.32 12.35
N LYS A 452 25.65 -12.94 13.49
CA LYS A 452 26.55 -13.87 14.18
C LYS A 452 26.93 -15.07 13.31
N CYS A 453 25.96 -15.69 12.65
CA CYS A 453 26.17 -16.86 11.79
C CYS A 453 26.92 -16.50 10.50
N LYS A 454 26.70 -15.30 9.93
CA LYS A 454 27.46 -14.81 8.78
C LYS A 454 28.96 -14.69 9.10
N HIS A 455 29.31 -14.14 10.26
CA HIS A 455 30.71 -13.95 10.65
C HIS A 455 31.38 -15.24 11.22
N ASN A 456 30.58 -16.19 11.63
CA ASN A 456 31.04 -17.44 12.21
C ASN A 456 30.24 -18.61 11.60
N PRO A 457 30.60 -19.07 10.40
CA PRO A 457 29.87 -20.12 9.68
C PRO A 457 29.74 -21.45 10.47
N GLU A 458 30.66 -21.70 11.40
CA GLU A 458 30.63 -22.86 12.29
C GLU A 458 29.48 -22.86 13.29
N LEU A 459 28.83 -21.69 13.49
CA LEU A 459 27.66 -21.54 14.37
C LEU A 459 26.33 -21.76 13.65
N VAL A 460 26.38 -21.96 12.34
CA VAL A 460 25.15 -22.23 11.56
C VAL A 460 24.60 -23.59 11.94
N THR A 461 23.33 -23.60 12.33
CA THR A 461 22.60 -24.81 12.68
C THR A 461 21.30 -24.91 11.94
N TYR A 462 20.94 -26.10 11.52
CA TYR A 462 19.66 -26.38 10.87
C TYR A 462 18.82 -27.27 11.77
N ALA A 463 17.52 -26.96 11.88
CA ALA A 463 16.58 -27.76 12.66
C ALA A 463 16.39 -29.19 12.08
N HIS A 464 16.62 -29.33 10.77
CA HIS A 464 16.61 -30.60 10.06
C HIS A 464 17.62 -30.55 8.90
N PRO A 465 18.31 -31.65 8.53
CA PRO A 465 19.28 -31.67 7.42
C PRO A 465 18.69 -31.21 6.07
N LEU A 466 17.42 -31.49 5.80
CA LEU A 466 16.76 -31.06 4.58
C LEU A 466 16.63 -29.53 4.45
N LEU A 467 16.79 -28.78 5.54
CA LEU A 467 16.76 -27.31 5.52
C LEU A 467 18.11 -26.69 5.11
N GLU A 468 19.20 -27.47 5.10
CA GLU A 468 20.50 -26.91 4.72
C GLU A 468 20.51 -26.33 3.30
N PRO A 469 20.08 -27.02 2.24
CA PRO A 469 20.08 -26.45 0.90
C PRO A 469 19.21 -25.20 0.77
N ILE A 470 18.13 -25.08 1.55
CA ILE A 470 17.18 -23.96 1.52
C ILE A 470 17.75 -22.76 2.27
N LEU A 471 18.35 -22.98 3.45
CA LEU A 471 18.75 -21.91 4.38
C LEU A 471 20.25 -21.58 4.35
N LYS A 472 21.03 -22.25 3.52
CA LYS A 472 22.48 -22.05 3.44
C LYS A 472 22.85 -20.62 3.07
N GLN A 473 22.15 -20.03 2.09
CA GLN A 473 22.38 -18.66 1.65
C GLN A 473 22.03 -17.61 2.71
N THR A 474 21.19 -17.96 3.67
CA THR A 474 20.73 -17.09 4.76
C THR A 474 21.26 -17.52 6.12
N TYR A 475 22.37 -18.25 6.15
CA TYR A 475 23.10 -18.65 7.36
C TYR A 475 22.22 -19.36 8.40
N GLY A 476 21.30 -20.23 7.94
CA GLY A 476 20.38 -20.99 8.79
C GLY A 476 19.19 -20.17 9.35
N CYS A 477 18.94 -19.00 8.80
CA CYS A 477 17.79 -18.18 9.15
C CYS A 477 16.72 -18.22 8.04
N ILE A 478 15.45 -18.30 8.39
CA ILE A 478 14.35 -18.09 7.45
C ILE A 478 14.20 -16.58 7.24
N VAL A 479 14.42 -16.10 6.02
CA VAL A 479 14.38 -14.69 5.63
C VAL A 479 13.33 -14.43 4.58
N TYR A 480 13.15 -15.35 3.64
CA TYR A 480 12.28 -15.20 2.47
C TYR A 480 11.06 -16.11 2.54
N GLN A 481 9.96 -15.67 1.94
CA GLN A 481 8.75 -16.50 1.83
C GLN A 481 9.00 -17.74 0.97
N GLU A 482 9.85 -17.64 -0.05
CA GLU A 482 10.27 -18.74 -0.90
C GLU A 482 10.86 -19.89 -0.06
N GLN A 483 11.66 -19.57 0.96
CA GLN A 483 12.24 -20.57 1.86
C GLN A 483 11.19 -21.28 2.74
N VAL A 484 10.03 -20.68 2.93
CA VAL A 484 8.89 -21.31 3.64
C VAL A 484 8.09 -22.20 2.70
N MET A 485 8.06 -21.87 1.40
CA MET A 485 7.34 -22.63 0.39
C MET A 485 8.10 -23.88 -0.08
N GLN A 486 9.44 -23.85 -0.02
CA GLN A 486 10.34 -25.00 -0.26
C GLN A 486 10.28 -26.02 0.87
#